data_29ff5004b5f7c918438a596739291d0c
#
_entry.id   29ff5004b5f7c918438a596739291d0c
#
_cell.length_a   1.000
_cell.length_b   1.000
_cell.length_c   1.000
_cell.angle_alpha   90.00
_cell.angle_beta   90.00
_cell.angle_gamma   90.00
#
_symmetry.space_group_name_H-M   'P 1'
#
loop_
_entity.id
_entity.type
_entity.pdbx_description
1 polymer ?
#
loop_
_entity_poly.entity_id
_entity_poly.type
_entity_poly.pdbx_seq_one_letter_code
_entity_poly.pdbx_strand_id
1 'polypeptide(L)'
;MKQRLFISSVQKEFAAERRAVHDFVRADPLLGRFFDAFLFEDLPASDRRADDVYLGEVGLCAVYVGFFGCEYGREDGDGLSPTEREFDEATALGKPRLIYVQGANDGGRDPKMQALIRKAGAQLIRRRFTGISDLNAALYASLVDYLESRGTIQDRPFEERPCPGATLDDMEADAIAGFVRRARSERQFPVPERTPMADVLAHLNLLQGTQPTNAAVLLFGRNPQRFVPCAEVRCMHFHGTEIQRPVPSYQIFKGRLFEQVDRAADFVLGVLNRSVGTRALSSQAPVAYEIPSDVIREAIVNAIAHRDYASPAAVQVSAFADRVEVWNPGLLPPPLTPERLRKPHSSIARNPRIAEALFLARYIEKYGTGTLMMIRESVAHSLPEPDFEQRAGEFVTTLGRDWLTEKVLAGLGLNERQRQAVAVAKIAGRITNTAYQQATAASRPTAIRDLAILVAKGIFVRRGAARSAYYTIADKRLINDSNDSRERAGENESEMTQMTQAHRGNSENTPRKRATNAPNGPRRRKKKGGLA
;
A
#
# COMPACT_ATOMS: atom_id res chain seq x y z
N MET A 1 2.03 26.01 20.48
CA MET A 1 1.29 27.29 20.59
C MET A 1 0.98 27.74 19.17
N LYS A 2 -0.24 28.22 18.87
CA LYS A 2 -0.58 28.72 17.53
C LYS A 2 0.16 30.03 17.25
N GLN A 3 0.57 30.24 16.01
CA GLN A 3 1.22 31.43 15.53
C GLN A 3 0.18 32.50 15.20
N ARG A 4 0.34 33.71 15.69
CA ARG A 4 -0.61 34.81 15.45
C ARG A 4 -0.41 35.41 14.06
N LEU A 5 -1.51 35.50 13.26
CA LEU A 5 -1.59 36.29 12.03
C LEU A 5 -2.23 37.62 12.35
N PHE A 6 -1.54 38.73 12.04
CA PHE A 6 -2.10 40.06 12.17
C PHE A 6 -2.65 40.52 10.81
N ILE A 7 -3.95 40.83 10.74
CA ILE A 7 -4.61 41.27 9.50
C ILE A 7 -4.75 42.78 9.50
N SER A 8 -4.01 43.44 8.64
CA SER A 8 -3.94 44.88 8.44
C SER A 8 -4.68 45.30 7.17
N SER A 9 -5.54 46.30 7.26
CA SER A 9 -6.21 46.93 6.11
C SER A 9 -7.05 48.12 6.55
N VAL A 10 -7.58 48.89 5.60
CA VAL A 10 -8.65 49.85 5.88
C VAL A 10 -9.91 49.08 6.26
N GLN A 11 -10.31 49.15 7.55
CA GLN A 11 -11.36 48.31 8.13
C GLN A 11 -12.70 48.40 7.38
N LYS A 12 -13.14 49.62 7.02
CA LYS A 12 -14.41 49.86 6.33
C LYS A 12 -14.43 49.22 4.93
N GLU A 13 -13.32 49.32 4.22
CA GLU A 13 -13.17 48.84 2.85
C GLU A 13 -13.17 47.28 2.81
N PHE A 14 -12.51 46.64 3.81
CA PHE A 14 -12.26 45.20 3.81
C PHE A 14 -12.98 44.43 4.92
N ALA A 15 -14.08 44.95 5.45
CA ALA A 15 -14.79 44.29 6.57
C ALA A 15 -15.20 42.83 6.23
N ALA A 16 -15.65 42.58 5.00
CA ALA A 16 -16.06 41.24 4.56
C ALA A 16 -14.86 40.30 4.35
N GLU A 17 -13.81 40.76 3.69
CA GLU A 17 -12.59 39.99 3.43
C GLU A 17 -11.87 39.62 4.72
N ARG A 18 -11.74 40.58 5.68
CA ARG A 18 -11.14 40.33 6.98
C ARG A 18 -11.84 39.21 7.74
N ARG A 19 -13.17 39.29 7.84
CA ARG A 19 -13.98 38.24 8.51
C ARG A 19 -13.89 36.90 7.77
N ALA A 20 -13.97 36.91 6.45
CA ALA A 20 -13.86 35.71 5.65
C ALA A 20 -12.51 35.00 5.81
N VAL A 21 -11.41 35.76 5.83
CA VAL A 21 -10.06 35.23 6.07
C VAL A 21 -9.92 34.67 7.48
N HIS A 22 -10.41 35.40 8.49
CA HIS A 22 -10.41 34.93 9.89
C HIS A 22 -11.12 33.58 10.01
N ASP A 23 -12.35 33.49 9.48
CA ASP A 23 -13.17 32.27 9.55
C ASP A 23 -12.56 31.14 8.73
N PHE A 24 -12.00 31.44 7.56
CA PHE A 24 -11.30 30.47 6.72
C PHE A 24 -10.09 29.87 7.44
N VAL A 25 -9.20 30.68 8.00
CA VAL A 25 -8.01 30.19 8.73
C VAL A 25 -8.41 29.33 9.92
N ARG A 26 -9.48 29.71 10.63
CA ARG A 26 -9.96 28.99 11.80
C ARG A 26 -10.64 27.66 11.43
N ALA A 27 -11.38 27.61 10.33
CA ALA A 27 -12.13 26.43 9.88
C ALA A 27 -11.26 25.44 9.11
N ASP A 28 -10.17 25.89 8.46
CA ASP A 28 -9.29 25.02 7.68
C ASP A 28 -8.53 24.03 8.59
N PRO A 29 -8.60 22.70 8.33
CA PRO A 29 -7.99 21.69 9.18
C PRO A 29 -6.47 21.79 9.32
N LEU A 30 -5.77 22.34 8.33
CA LEU A 30 -4.32 22.56 8.38
C LEU A 30 -3.99 23.91 9.05
N LEU A 31 -4.49 25.00 8.47
CA LEU A 31 -4.15 26.35 8.95
C LEU A 31 -4.60 26.56 10.40
N GLY A 32 -5.79 26.09 10.77
CA GLY A 32 -6.31 26.20 12.13
C GLY A 32 -5.52 25.46 13.21
N ARG A 33 -4.60 24.55 12.82
CA ARG A 33 -3.66 23.90 13.76
C ARG A 33 -2.47 24.80 14.09
N PHE A 34 -2.02 25.59 13.13
CA PHE A 34 -0.78 26.35 13.22
C PHE A 34 -1.00 27.84 13.46
N PHE A 35 -2.11 28.40 12.97
CA PHE A 35 -2.38 29.82 13.02
C PHE A 35 -3.62 30.17 13.84
N ASP A 36 -3.58 31.41 14.37
CA ASP A 36 -4.70 32.12 15.00
C ASP A 36 -4.77 33.51 14.36
N ALA A 37 -5.83 33.76 13.57
CA ALA A 37 -6.01 35.03 12.88
C ALA A 37 -6.55 36.06 13.87
N PHE A 38 -5.85 37.17 13.99
CA PHE A 38 -6.19 38.27 14.89
C PHE A 38 -6.87 39.40 14.12
N LEU A 39 -8.04 39.79 14.61
CA LEU A 39 -8.79 40.96 14.16
C LEU A 39 -8.86 41.99 15.28
N PHE A 40 -8.49 43.24 14.99
CA PHE A 40 -8.54 44.30 15.96
C PHE A 40 -9.96 44.57 16.50
N GLU A 41 -10.95 44.43 15.65
CA GLU A 41 -12.38 44.59 15.98
C GLU A 41 -12.94 43.57 16.97
N ASP A 42 -12.25 42.49 17.23
CA ASP A 42 -12.65 41.45 18.20
C ASP A 42 -12.08 41.72 19.61
N LEU A 43 -11.30 42.82 19.77
CA LEU A 43 -10.79 43.19 21.08
C LEU A 43 -11.88 43.79 21.99
N PRO A 44 -11.89 43.43 23.30
CA PRO A 44 -12.74 44.10 24.26
C PRO A 44 -12.34 45.59 24.43
N ALA A 45 -13.31 46.43 24.78
CA ALA A 45 -13.03 47.84 25.09
C ALA A 45 -11.98 47.93 26.21
N SER A 46 -10.96 48.75 26.01
CA SER A 46 -9.88 48.95 26.98
C SER A 46 -9.48 50.44 27.07
N ASP A 47 -8.97 50.87 28.21
CA ASP A 47 -8.44 52.22 28.44
C ASP A 47 -6.99 52.33 27.93
N ARG A 48 -6.80 52.08 26.62
CA ARG A 48 -5.53 52.19 25.90
C ARG A 48 -5.73 52.94 24.61
N ARG A 49 -4.71 53.64 24.17
CA ARG A 49 -4.72 54.30 22.85
C ARG A 49 -4.73 53.23 21.77
N ALA A 50 -5.57 53.41 20.78
CA ALA A 50 -5.68 52.44 19.67
C ALA A 50 -4.31 52.22 19.00
N ASP A 51 -3.53 53.27 18.82
CA ASP A 51 -2.20 53.23 18.16
C ASP A 51 -1.21 52.34 18.91
N ASP A 52 -1.17 52.42 20.24
CA ASP A 52 -0.27 51.58 21.07
C ASP A 52 -0.68 50.11 21.03
N VAL A 53 -1.98 49.85 20.89
CA VAL A 53 -2.51 48.46 20.85
C VAL A 53 -2.20 47.79 19.53
N TYR A 54 -2.49 48.42 18.37
CA TYR A 54 -2.27 47.72 17.10
C TYR A 54 -0.79 47.57 16.75
N LEU A 55 0.09 48.54 17.07
CA LEU A 55 1.54 48.39 16.91
C LEU A 55 2.10 47.29 17.82
N GLY A 56 1.59 47.22 19.07
CA GLY A 56 1.94 46.13 19.98
C GLY A 56 1.55 44.75 19.43
N GLU A 57 0.38 44.62 18.81
CA GLU A 57 -0.06 43.39 18.19
C GLU A 57 0.75 42.99 16.94
N VAL A 58 1.21 43.98 16.15
CA VAL A 58 2.18 43.73 15.07
C VAL A 58 3.48 43.16 15.65
N GLY A 59 3.95 43.68 16.79
CA GLY A 59 5.11 43.14 17.48
C GLY A 59 4.97 41.68 17.92
N LEU A 60 3.76 41.27 18.31
CA LEU A 60 3.44 39.93 18.80
C LEU A 60 3.12 38.95 17.66
N CYS A 61 2.83 39.40 16.45
CA CYS A 61 2.46 38.51 15.35
C CYS A 61 3.66 37.72 14.82
N ALA A 62 3.36 36.53 14.33
CA ALA A 62 4.32 35.70 13.59
C ALA A 62 4.37 36.07 12.10
N VAL A 63 3.23 36.48 11.54
CA VAL A 63 3.08 36.87 10.13
C VAL A 63 2.15 38.08 10.05
N TYR A 64 2.57 39.11 9.35
CA TYR A 64 1.77 40.27 8.98
C TYR A 64 1.06 40.00 7.63
N VAL A 65 -0.24 40.22 7.58
CA VAL A 65 -1.06 40.05 6.37
C VAL A 65 -1.71 41.38 6.05
N GLY A 66 -1.31 42.05 4.95
CA GLY A 66 -1.81 43.36 4.54
C GLY A 66 -2.75 43.26 3.33
N PHE A 67 -3.96 43.88 3.41
CA PHE A 67 -4.85 44.09 2.28
C PHE A 67 -4.84 45.55 1.88
N PHE A 68 -4.44 45.83 0.65
CA PHE A 68 -4.33 47.18 0.10
C PHE A 68 -5.40 47.37 -0.98
N GLY A 69 -6.32 48.30 -0.74
CA GLY A 69 -7.46 48.64 -1.57
C GLY A 69 -7.37 49.95 -2.30
N CYS A 70 -8.51 50.59 -2.45
CA CYS A 70 -8.61 51.93 -3.06
C CYS A 70 -8.38 53.06 -2.05
N GLU A 71 -8.81 52.88 -0.80
CA GLU A 71 -8.73 53.90 0.25
C GLU A 71 -7.41 53.82 1.00
N TYR A 72 -6.82 55.00 1.30
CA TYR A 72 -5.62 55.10 2.16
C TYR A 72 -5.95 55.00 3.65
N GLY A 73 -7.17 55.41 4.01
CA GLY A 73 -7.66 55.49 5.37
C GLY A 73 -7.42 56.86 6.02
N ARG A 74 -7.79 56.97 7.30
CA ARG A 74 -7.65 58.21 8.07
C ARG A 74 -6.18 58.46 8.39
N GLU A 75 -5.72 59.67 8.11
CA GLU A 75 -4.37 60.10 8.42
C GLU A 75 -4.26 60.60 9.87
N ASP A 76 -3.13 60.36 10.48
CA ASP A 76 -2.72 60.92 11.76
C ASP A 76 -2.00 62.29 11.62
N GLY A 77 -1.40 62.78 12.72
CA GLY A 77 -0.66 64.06 12.74
C GLY A 77 0.58 64.09 11.86
N ASP A 78 1.14 62.92 11.48
CA ASP A 78 2.30 62.78 10.60
C ASP A 78 1.90 62.51 9.14
N GLY A 79 0.59 62.48 8.87
CA GLY A 79 0.02 62.22 7.52
C GLY A 79 0.08 60.75 7.09
N LEU A 80 0.26 59.83 8.03
CA LEU A 80 0.30 58.38 7.78
C LEU A 80 -1.01 57.72 8.21
N SER A 81 -1.43 56.72 7.45
CA SER A 81 -2.56 55.86 7.85
C SER A 81 -2.10 54.77 8.84
N PRO A 82 -3.02 54.22 9.69
CA PRO A 82 -2.71 53.06 10.53
C PRO A 82 -2.16 51.88 9.73
N THR A 83 -2.71 51.61 8.56
CA THR A 83 -2.24 50.53 7.68
C THR A 83 -0.79 50.72 7.23
N GLU A 84 -0.35 51.96 6.92
CA GLU A 84 1.04 52.23 6.56
C GLU A 84 1.97 52.12 7.78
N ARG A 85 1.56 52.64 8.95
CA ARG A 85 2.33 52.50 10.20
C ARG A 85 2.52 51.03 10.59
N GLU A 86 1.48 50.22 10.51
CA GLU A 86 1.54 48.78 10.76
C GLU A 86 2.49 48.05 9.79
N PHE A 87 2.47 48.44 8.51
CA PHE A 87 3.39 47.90 7.51
C PHE A 87 4.85 48.30 7.81
N ASP A 88 5.08 49.55 8.19
CA ASP A 88 6.42 50.05 8.52
C ASP A 88 6.95 49.39 9.80
N GLU A 89 6.13 49.23 10.83
CA GLU A 89 6.48 48.52 12.05
C GLU A 89 6.82 47.07 11.79
N ALA A 90 5.99 46.34 10.99
CA ALA A 90 6.27 44.97 10.59
C ALA A 90 7.59 44.87 9.80
N THR A 91 7.92 45.91 9.00
CA THR A 91 9.17 45.99 8.26
C THR A 91 10.37 46.21 9.22
N ALA A 92 10.25 47.13 10.15
CA ALA A 92 11.30 47.45 11.13
C ALA A 92 11.62 46.24 12.03
N LEU A 93 10.58 45.46 12.40
CA LEU A 93 10.70 44.25 13.21
C LEU A 93 11.11 43.01 12.41
N GLY A 94 11.32 43.12 11.09
CA GLY A 94 11.71 41.98 10.24
C GLY A 94 10.65 40.89 10.17
N LYS A 95 9.37 41.21 10.35
CA LYS A 95 8.27 40.23 10.28
C LYS A 95 8.08 39.76 8.84
N PRO A 96 7.74 38.47 8.62
CA PRO A 96 7.19 38.00 7.35
C PRO A 96 5.91 38.78 6.99
N ARG A 97 5.86 39.34 5.77
CA ARG A 97 4.78 40.21 5.30
C ARG A 97 4.17 39.66 4.05
N LEU A 98 2.89 39.31 4.10
CA LEU A 98 2.10 38.83 2.98
C LEU A 98 1.16 39.94 2.51
N ILE A 99 1.39 40.52 1.33
CA ILE A 99 0.65 41.68 0.83
C ILE A 99 -0.25 41.26 -0.34
N TYR A 100 -1.53 41.58 -0.16
CA TYR A 100 -2.58 41.29 -1.14
C TYR A 100 -3.20 42.63 -1.60
N VAL A 101 -3.22 42.88 -2.92
CA VAL A 101 -3.72 44.11 -3.52
C VAL A 101 -5.05 43.79 -4.25
N GLN A 102 -6.12 44.45 -3.86
CA GLN A 102 -7.43 44.27 -4.47
C GLN A 102 -7.44 44.83 -5.91
N GLY A 103 -8.12 44.13 -6.83
CA GLY A 103 -8.35 44.56 -8.21
C GLY A 103 -7.20 44.33 -9.18
N ALA A 104 -7.50 44.41 -10.48
CA ALA A 104 -6.56 44.09 -11.56
C ALA A 104 -5.53 45.21 -11.86
N ASN A 105 -5.85 46.47 -11.57
CA ASN A 105 -5.01 47.65 -11.84
C ASN A 105 -5.05 48.64 -10.70
N ASP A 106 -4.29 49.71 -10.82
CA ASP A 106 -4.17 50.76 -9.78
C ASP A 106 -4.98 52.05 -10.09
N GLY A 107 -5.85 52.03 -11.12
CA GLY A 107 -6.71 53.13 -11.46
C GLY A 107 -7.75 53.43 -10.38
N GLY A 108 -8.01 54.71 -10.10
CA GLY A 108 -9.01 55.14 -9.13
C GLY A 108 -8.63 55.00 -7.67
N ARG A 109 -7.38 54.60 -7.33
CA ARG A 109 -6.89 54.52 -5.96
C ARG A 109 -6.41 55.84 -5.44
N ASP A 110 -6.51 56.02 -4.13
CA ASP A 110 -5.86 57.14 -3.44
C ASP A 110 -4.37 57.20 -3.80
N PRO A 111 -3.80 58.42 -4.09
CA PRO A 111 -2.38 58.58 -4.44
C PRO A 111 -1.42 58.05 -3.38
N LYS A 112 -1.74 58.20 -2.08
CA LYS A 112 -0.93 57.67 -0.97
C LYS A 112 -1.01 56.15 -0.89
N MET A 113 -2.18 55.55 -1.14
CA MET A 113 -2.31 54.08 -1.26
C MET A 113 -1.49 53.55 -2.43
N GLN A 114 -1.48 54.23 -3.57
CA GLN A 114 -0.61 53.87 -4.69
C GLN A 114 0.89 53.93 -4.30
N ALA A 115 1.28 54.96 -3.50
CA ALA A 115 2.64 55.06 -3.00
C ALA A 115 3.00 53.92 -2.05
N LEU A 116 2.10 53.56 -1.13
CA LEU A 116 2.26 52.43 -0.22
C LEU A 116 2.39 51.11 -0.98
N ILE A 117 1.56 50.89 -1.99
CA ILE A 117 1.63 49.71 -2.88
C ILE A 117 2.99 49.65 -3.60
N ARG A 118 3.50 50.79 -4.10
CA ARG A 118 4.84 50.86 -4.71
C ARG A 118 5.94 50.58 -3.70
N LYS A 119 5.87 51.18 -2.49
CA LYS A 119 6.79 50.96 -1.35
C LYS A 119 6.88 49.46 -1.00
N ALA A 120 5.75 48.77 -0.85
CA ALA A 120 5.69 47.34 -0.61
C ALA A 120 6.28 46.53 -1.76
N GLY A 121 5.94 46.87 -3.01
CA GLY A 121 6.43 46.18 -4.21
C GLY A 121 7.94 46.34 -4.46
N ALA A 122 8.58 47.37 -3.91
CA ALA A 122 10.03 47.51 -3.95
C ALA A 122 10.75 46.57 -2.98
N GLN A 123 10.06 46.02 -1.97
CA GLN A 123 10.64 45.20 -0.90
C GLN A 123 10.28 43.73 -0.98
N LEU A 124 9.10 43.38 -1.55
CA LEU A 124 8.57 42.01 -1.55
C LEU A 124 7.64 41.76 -2.73
N ILE A 125 7.40 40.47 -3.02
CA ILE A 125 6.41 40.01 -3.97
C ILE A 125 5.01 40.17 -3.37
N ARG A 126 4.12 40.86 -4.08
CA ARG A 126 2.72 41.07 -3.70
C ARG A 126 1.80 40.34 -4.67
N ARG A 127 0.63 39.89 -4.20
CA ARG A 127 -0.37 39.21 -5.01
C ARG A 127 -1.62 40.07 -5.17
N ARG A 128 -2.18 40.09 -6.38
CA ARG A 128 -3.49 40.70 -6.61
C ARG A 128 -4.60 39.69 -6.39
N PHE A 129 -5.76 40.17 -5.97
CA PHE A 129 -6.97 39.37 -5.83
C PHE A 129 -8.20 40.16 -6.31
N THR A 130 -9.26 39.45 -6.72
CA THR A 130 -10.50 40.05 -7.23
C THR A 130 -11.73 39.69 -6.42
N GLY A 131 -11.63 38.75 -5.50
CA GLY A 131 -12.73 38.34 -4.62
C GLY A 131 -12.24 37.48 -3.46
N ILE A 132 -13.12 37.19 -2.51
CA ILE A 132 -12.82 36.45 -1.28
C ILE A 132 -12.26 35.05 -1.56
N SER A 133 -12.82 34.34 -2.54
CA SER A 133 -12.34 32.99 -2.89
C SER A 133 -10.90 33.01 -3.43
N ASP A 134 -10.57 33.99 -4.28
CA ASP A 134 -9.22 34.16 -4.83
C ASP A 134 -8.22 34.58 -3.72
N LEU A 135 -8.66 35.48 -2.81
CA LEU A 135 -7.89 35.89 -1.64
C LEU A 135 -7.58 34.71 -0.73
N ASN A 136 -8.59 33.89 -0.36
CA ASN A 136 -8.41 32.73 0.49
C ASN A 136 -7.47 31.70 -0.14
N ALA A 137 -7.60 31.41 -1.43
CA ALA A 137 -6.72 30.49 -2.15
C ALA A 137 -5.26 31.02 -2.18
N ALA A 138 -5.07 32.31 -2.44
CA ALA A 138 -3.75 32.95 -2.46
C ALA A 138 -3.11 32.98 -1.06
N LEU A 139 -3.89 33.29 -0.02
CA LEU A 139 -3.43 33.27 1.37
C LEU A 139 -3.05 31.85 1.81
N TYR A 140 -3.88 30.84 1.47
CA TYR A 140 -3.58 29.44 1.77
C TYR A 140 -2.22 29.02 1.21
N ALA A 141 -2.00 29.27 -0.08
CA ALA A 141 -0.72 28.96 -0.71
C ALA A 141 0.47 29.64 -0.04
N SER A 142 0.34 30.95 0.32
CA SER A 142 1.41 31.70 1.00
C SER A 142 1.67 31.22 2.43
N LEU A 143 0.64 30.83 3.18
CA LEU A 143 0.80 30.31 4.54
C LEU A 143 1.37 28.88 4.55
N VAL A 144 1.05 28.05 3.56
CA VAL A 144 1.66 26.73 3.37
C VAL A 144 3.15 26.90 3.06
N ASP A 145 3.52 27.74 2.09
CA ASP A 145 4.91 28.06 1.75
C ASP A 145 5.70 28.59 2.97
N TYR A 146 5.06 29.47 3.76
CA TYR A 146 5.65 29.94 5.01
C TYR A 146 5.92 28.81 6.01
N LEU A 147 4.97 27.88 6.19
CA LEU A 147 5.15 26.73 7.09
C LEU A 147 6.23 25.78 6.58
N GLU A 148 6.30 25.54 5.27
CA GLU A 148 7.31 24.73 4.61
C GLU A 148 8.71 25.35 4.76
N SER A 149 8.86 26.65 4.46
CA SER A 149 10.14 27.36 4.58
C SER A 149 10.70 27.37 6.00
N ARG A 150 9.81 27.29 7.01
CA ARG A 150 10.18 27.19 8.44
C ARG A 150 10.36 25.73 8.91
N GLY A 151 10.17 24.75 8.03
CA GLY A 151 10.23 23.33 8.39
C GLY A 151 9.12 22.88 9.35
N THR A 152 8.07 23.69 9.52
CA THR A 152 6.92 23.38 10.39
C THR A 152 6.02 22.33 9.74
N ILE A 153 5.85 22.41 8.42
CA ILE A 153 5.33 21.36 7.55
C ILE A 153 6.51 20.88 6.71
N GLN A 154 6.70 19.57 6.64
CA GLN A 154 7.80 19.02 5.85
C GLN A 154 7.24 18.40 4.58
N ASP A 155 7.71 18.85 3.44
CA ASP A 155 7.42 18.30 2.12
C ASP A 155 8.07 16.92 1.89
N ARG A 156 8.97 16.49 2.79
CA ARG A 156 9.67 15.21 2.64
C ARG A 156 8.86 14.05 3.21
N PRO A 157 8.82 12.92 2.51
CA PRO A 157 8.25 11.68 3.01
C PRO A 157 8.80 11.33 4.40
N PHE A 158 8.00 10.69 5.26
CA PHE A 158 8.40 10.33 6.62
C PHE A 158 9.76 9.62 6.64
N GLU A 159 9.99 8.71 5.73
CA GLU A 159 11.20 7.88 5.67
C GLU A 159 12.49 8.69 5.42
N GLU A 160 12.39 9.82 4.68
CA GLU A 160 13.53 10.67 4.33
C GLU A 160 13.85 11.75 5.39
N ARG A 161 12.97 11.93 6.38
CA ARG A 161 13.20 12.88 7.46
C ARG A 161 14.31 12.41 8.36
N PRO A 162 15.21 13.32 8.84
CA PRO A 162 16.13 13.00 9.91
C PRO A 162 15.38 12.42 11.10
N CYS A 163 15.87 11.30 11.65
CA CYS A 163 15.26 10.70 12.83
C CYS A 163 15.69 11.47 14.09
N PRO A 164 14.75 12.13 14.81
CA PRO A 164 15.13 12.95 15.97
C PRO A 164 15.84 12.14 17.05
N GLY A 165 17.02 12.60 17.48
CA GLY A 165 17.82 11.96 18.53
C GLY A 165 18.55 10.69 18.11
N ALA A 166 18.45 10.25 16.84
CA ALA A 166 19.24 9.15 16.32
C ALA A 166 20.62 9.62 15.86
N THR A 167 21.63 8.80 16.09
CA THR A 167 23.02 8.99 15.70
C THR A 167 23.55 7.76 14.94
N LEU A 168 24.74 7.84 14.39
CA LEU A 168 25.39 6.68 13.75
C LEU A 168 25.65 5.54 14.74
N ASP A 169 25.81 5.83 16.04
CA ASP A 169 26.00 4.82 17.08
C ASP A 169 24.74 3.97 17.33
N ASP A 170 23.57 4.47 16.95
CA ASP A 170 22.33 3.70 17.00
C ASP A 170 22.18 2.72 15.83
N MET A 171 23.08 2.76 14.84
CA MET A 171 23.07 1.86 13.68
C MET A 171 23.83 0.57 13.98
N GLU A 172 23.39 -0.54 13.37
CA GLU A 172 24.03 -1.86 13.50
C GLU A 172 24.98 -2.12 12.34
N ALA A 173 26.29 -2.01 12.58
CA ALA A 173 27.32 -2.13 11.55
C ALA A 173 27.29 -3.52 10.86
N ASP A 174 27.09 -4.59 11.61
CA ASP A 174 27.04 -5.95 11.08
C ASP A 174 25.83 -6.17 10.16
N ALA A 175 24.70 -5.53 10.45
CA ALA A 175 23.52 -5.57 9.61
C ALA A 175 23.75 -4.87 8.29
N ILE A 176 24.41 -3.70 8.30
CA ILE A 176 24.76 -2.95 7.09
C ILE A 176 25.79 -3.74 6.26
N ALA A 177 26.82 -4.30 6.88
CA ALA A 177 27.78 -5.15 6.19
C ALA A 177 27.12 -6.39 5.57
N GLY A 178 26.20 -7.04 6.29
CA GLY A 178 25.39 -8.15 5.80
C GLY A 178 24.50 -7.76 4.62
N PHE A 179 23.88 -6.59 4.68
CA PHE A 179 23.09 -6.02 3.58
C PHE A 179 23.97 -5.77 2.33
N VAL A 180 25.15 -5.15 2.49
CA VAL A 180 26.06 -4.89 1.36
C VAL A 180 26.46 -6.19 0.68
N ARG A 181 26.86 -7.24 1.44
CA ARG A 181 27.18 -8.56 0.88
C ARG A 181 26.02 -9.12 0.06
N ARG A 182 24.80 -9.13 0.62
CA ARG A 182 23.60 -9.61 -0.09
C ARG A 182 23.29 -8.79 -1.32
N ALA A 183 23.26 -7.46 -1.22
CA ALA A 183 22.97 -6.56 -2.34
C ALA A 183 23.99 -6.72 -3.49
N ARG A 184 25.27 -6.96 -3.18
CA ARG A 184 26.30 -7.24 -4.19
C ARG A 184 26.05 -8.57 -4.89
N SER A 185 25.79 -9.64 -4.16
CA SER A 185 25.56 -10.96 -4.77
C SER A 185 24.26 -11.01 -5.58
N GLU A 186 23.19 -10.35 -5.11
CA GLU A 186 21.86 -10.45 -5.72
C GLU A 186 21.60 -9.40 -6.81
N ARG A 187 22.18 -8.20 -6.69
CA ARG A 187 21.85 -7.05 -7.55
C ARG A 187 23.07 -6.27 -8.03
N GLN A 188 24.27 -6.83 -7.90
CA GLN A 188 25.53 -6.18 -8.33
C GLN A 188 25.68 -4.76 -7.73
N PHE A 189 25.29 -4.58 -6.47
CA PHE A 189 25.38 -3.30 -5.80
C PHE A 189 26.83 -2.78 -5.82
N PRO A 190 27.10 -1.53 -6.27
CA PRO A 190 28.46 -1.09 -6.62
C PRO A 190 29.36 -0.81 -5.41
N VAL A 191 28.78 -0.75 -4.19
CA VAL A 191 29.52 -0.38 -2.97
C VAL A 191 30.37 -1.57 -2.49
N PRO A 192 31.70 -1.39 -2.26
CA PRO A 192 32.57 -2.44 -1.75
C PRO A 192 32.15 -2.91 -0.33
N GLU A 193 32.41 -4.19 0.00
CA GLU A 193 32.02 -4.77 1.30
C GLU A 193 32.66 -4.10 2.50
N ARG A 194 33.87 -3.55 2.34
CA ARG A 194 34.62 -2.89 3.43
C ARG A 194 34.37 -1.38 3.52
N THR A 195 33.39 -0.87 2.78
CA THR A 195 33.02 0.56 2.85
C THR A 195 32.55 0.92 4.25
N PRO A 196 33.02 2.03 4.83
CA PRO A 196 32.55 2.50 6.13
C PRO A 196 31.02 2.66 6.15
N MET A 197 30.40 2.34 7.31
CA MET A 197 28.96 2.38 7.51
C MET A 197 28.32 3.71 7.07
N ALA A 198 28.94 4.84 7.44
CA ALA A 198 28.45 6.17 7.07
C ALA A 198 28.41 6.38 5.56
N ASP A 199 29.42 5.89 4.84
CA ASP A 199 29.48 6.02 3.38
C ASP A 199 28.45 5.13 2.68
N VAL A 200 28.19 3.93 3.23
CA VAL A 200 27.11 3.05 2.73
C VAL A 200 25.74 3.74 2.90
N LEU A 201 25.47 4.28 4.10
CA LEU A 201 24.23 5.00 4.39
C LEU A 201 24.08 6.25 3.52
N ALA A 202 25.18 7.00 3.30
CA ALA A 202 25.18 8.16 2.41
C ALA A 202 24.88 7.75 0.95
N HIS A 203 25.49 6.68 0.46
CA HIS A 203 25.24 6.16 -0.89
C HIS A 203 23.77 5.74 -1.10
N LEU A 204 23.13 5.20 -0.06
CA LEU A 204 21.72 4.84 -0.07
C LEU A 204 20.78 6.02 0.16
N ASN A 205 21.31 7.24 0.33
CA ASN A 205 20.55 8.45 0.72
C ASN A 205 19.78 8.28 2.05
N LEU A 206 20.38 7.59 3.00
CA LEU A 206 19.84 7.32 4.33
C LEU A 206 20.41 8.24 5.41
N LEU A 207 21.21 9.24 5.02
CA LEU A 207 21.73 10.30 5.89
C LEU A 207 21.29 11.69 5.42
N GLN A 208 21.06 12.58 6.37
CA GLN A 208 21.01 14.02 6.15
C GLN A 208 22.18 14.69 6.91
N GLY A 209 23.21 15.10 6.17
CA GLY A 209 24.48 15.44 6.80
C GLY A 209 25.04 14.22 7.53
N THR A 210 25.16 14.30 8.86
CA THR A 210 25.62 13.18 9.71
C THR A 210 24.46 12.44 10.42
N GLN A 211 23.22 12.92 10.26
CA GLN A 211 22.07 12.37 10.99
C GLN A 211 21.36 11.29 10.17
N PRO A 212 21.11 10.09 10.75
CA PRO A 212 20.33 9.04 10.11
C PRO A 212 18.89 9.47 9.87
N THR A 213 18.35 9.08 8.71
CA THR A 213 16.93 9.24 8.39
C THR A 213 16.07 8.19 9.10
N ASN A 214 14.74 8.37 9.13
CA ASN A 214 13.84 7.36 9.66
C ASN A 214 13.99 6.02 8.91
N ALA A 215 14.21 6.03 7.59
CA ALA A 215 14.49 4.81 6.82
C ALA A 215 15.77 4.11 7.29
N ALA A 216 16.85 4.86 7.55
CA ALA A 216 18.09 4.29 8.07
C ALA A 216 17.85 3.55 9.40
N VAL A 217 17.14 4.20 10.32
CA VAL A 217 16.81 3.62 11.63
C VAL A 217 15.95 2.37 11.48
N LEU A 218 14.91 2.41 10.64
CA LEU A 218 14.00 1.29 10.40
C LEU A 218 14.70 0.08 9.76
N LEU A 219 15.62 0.32 8.84
CA LEU A 219 16.33 -0.75 8.11
C LEU A 219 17.52 -1.30 8.90
N PHE A 220 18.28 -0.45 9.59
CA PHE A 220 19.60 -0.78 10.14
C PHE A 220 19.81 -0.40 11.60
N GLY A 221 18.84 0.21 12.28
CA GLY A 221 18.95 0.57 13.68
C GLY A 221 19.04 -0.66 14.59
N ARG A 222 19.77 -0.54 15.71
CA ARG A 222 19.84 -1.57 16.76
C ARG A 222 18.50 -1.76 17.46
N ASN A 223 17.77 -0.67 17.69
CA ASN A 223 16.44 -0.68 18.28
C ASN A 223 15.54 0.37 17.59
N PRO A 224 14.99 0.06 16.41
CA PRO A 224 14.17 1.00 15.65
C PRO A 224 12.94 1.51 16.41
N GLN A 225 12.34 0.66 17.25
CA GLN A 225 11.11 0.99 17.99
C GLN A 225 11.34 1.97 19.15
N ARG A 226 12.59 2.27 19.52
CA ARG A 226 12.92 3.39 20.40
C ARG A 226 12.55 4.73 19.76
N PHE A 227 12.70 4.84 18.44
CA PHE A 227 12.48 6.06 17.66
C PHE A 227 11.13 6.05 16.97
N VAL A 228 10.70 4.89 16.46
CA VAL A 228 9.42 4.69 15.78
C VAL A 228 8.65 3.54 16.45
N PRO A 229 8.01 3.79 17.60
CA PRO A 229 7.44 2.74 18.46
C PRO A 229 6.45 1.81 17.77
N CYS A 230 5.68 2.35 16.81
CA CYS A 230 4.64 1.61 16.09
C CYS A 230 5.17 0.81 14.89
N ALA A 231 6.48 0.90 14.57
CA ALA A 231 7.10 0.16 13.46
C ALA A 231 7.32 -1.32 13.85
N GLU A 232 6.21 -2.04 14.02
CA GLU A 232 6.16 -3.45 14.39
C GLU A 232 5.12 -4.19 13.54
N VAL A 233 5.23 -5.52 13.49
CA VAL A 233 4.23 -6.40 12.88
C VAL A 233 3.57 -7.25 13.97
N ARG A 234 2.25 -7.23 14.02
CA ARG A 234 1.43 -8.01 14.94
C ARG A 234 0.84 -9.20 14.22
N CYS A 235 1.22 -10.39 14.62
CA CYS A 235 0.74 -11.63 14.04
C CYS A 235 -0.20 -12.34 15.00
N MET A 236 -1.35 -12.78 14.49
CA MET A 236 -2.41 -13.47 15.24
C MET A 236 -2.83 -14.74 14.49
N HIS A 237 -3.14 -15.79 15.23
CA HIS A 237 -3.72 -17.00 14.69
C HIS A 237 -5.04 -17.31 15.41
N PHE A 238 -6.09 -17.60 14.63
CA PHE A 238 -7.44 -17.94 15.08
C PHE A 238 -7.83 -19.31 14.53
N HIS A 239 -8.41 -20.17 15.39
CA HIS A 239 -8.90 -21.49 14.94
C HIS A 239 -10.20 -21.43 14.15
N GLY A 240 -10.95 -20.35 14.25
CA GLY A 240 -12.21 -20.10 13.52
C GLY A 240 -12.04 -19.11 12.38
N THR A 241 -13.18 -18.71 11.82
CA THR A 241 -13.27 -17.71 10.73
C THR A 241 -13.48 -16.29 11.25
N GLU A 242 -13.65 -16.13 12.56
CA GLU A 242 -13.87 -14.86 13.24
C GLU A 242 -12.85 -14.65 14.37
N ILE A 243 -12.70 -13.39 14.78
CA ILE A 243 -11.86 -13.02 15.92
C ILE A 243 -12.49 -13.56 17.20
N GLN A 244 -11.85 -14.52 17.84
CA GLN A 244 -12.31 -15.14 19.08
C GLN A 244 -11.29 -14.94 20.20
N ARG A 245 -11.77 -14.87 21.42
CA ARG A 245 -10.94 -14.85 22.65
C ARG A 245 -11.13 -16.14 23.45
N PRO A 246 -10.07 -16.72 24.02
CA PRO A 246 -8.66 -16.27 23.94
C PRO A 246 -8.07 -16.44 22.54
N VAL A 247 -7.13 -15.56 22.16
CA VAL A 247 -6.37 -15.68 20.91
C VAL A 247 -5.36 -16.83 21.06
N PRO A 248 -5.42 -17.89 20.24
CA PRO A 248 -4.58 -19.09 20.42
C PRO A 248 -3.08 -18.80 20.28
N SER A 249 -2.70 -17.91 19.38
CA SER A 249 -1.33 -17.44 19.23
C SER A 249 -1.31 -15.97 18.85
N TYR A 250 -0.52 -15.18 19.58
CA TYR A 250 -0.31 -13.76 19.36
C TYR A 250 1.16 -13.42 19.54
N GLN A 251 1.78 -12.84 18.52
CA GLN A 251 3.17 -12.40 18.55
C GLN A 251 3.33 -11.00 18.00
N ILE A 252 4.25 -10.24 18.57
CA ILE A 252 4.65 -8.91 18.10
C ILE A 252 6.10 -9.01 17.66
N PHE A 253 6.35 -8.74 16.39
CA PHE A 253 7.68 -8.71 15.83
C PHE A 253 8.20 -7.28 15.74
N LYS A 254 9.21 -7.01 16.57
CA LYS A 254 10.01 -5.79 16.61
C LYS A 254 11.38 -6.05 15.98
N GLY A 255 12.21 -5.03 15.89
CA GLY A 255 13.53 -5.07 15.26
C GLY A 255 13.51 -4.41 13.89
N ARG A 256 14.49 -4.72 13.06
CA ARG A 256 14.66 -4.17 11.72
C ARG A 256 13.61 -4.71 10.75
N LEU A 257 13.30 -3.94 9.68
CA LEU A 257 12.26 -4.31 8.74
C LEU A 257 12.49 -5.67 8.08
N PHE A 258 13.73 -6.01 7.72
CA PHE A 258 14.08 -7.32 7.16
C PHE A 258 13.70 -8.46 8.11
N GLU A 259 14.03 -8.31 9.39
CA GLU A 259 13.70 -9.30 10.43
C GLU A 259 12.20 -9.42 10.65
N GLN A 260 11.48 -8.29 10.57
CA GLN A 260 10.03 -8.30 10.71
C GLN A 260 9.36 -9.06 9.55
N VAL A 261 9.84 -8.87 8.30
CA VAL A 261 9.34 -9.61 7.13
C VAL A 261 9.56 -11.11 7.34
N ASP A 262 10.79 -11.52 7.65
CA ASP A 262 11.14 -12.95 7.78
C ASP A 262 10.34 -13.60 8.91
N ARG A 263 10.31 -12.99 10.10
CA ARG A 263 9.62 -13.55 11.28
C ARG A 263 8.11 -13.60 11.12
N ALA A 264 7.50 -12.59 10.46
CA ALA A 264 6.06 -12.58 10.19
C ALA A 264 5.68 -13.64 9.15
N ALA A 265 6.49 -13.81 8.11
CA ALA A 265 6.29 -14.86 7.11
C ALA A 265 6.43 -16.25 7.75
N ASP A 266 7.47 -16.49 8.56
CA ASP A 266 7.69 -17.75 9.24
C ASP A 266 6.57 -18.08 10.24
N PHE A 267 6.01 -17.06 10.93
CA PHE A 267 4.85 -17.25 11.80
C PHE A 267 3.65 -17.77 11.01
N VAL A 268 3.30 -17.11 9.88
CA VAL A 268 2.16 -17.53 9.04
C VAL A 268 2.41 -18.92 8.48
N LEU A 269 3.58 -19.18 7.89
CA LEU A 269 3.93 -20.49 7.35
C LEU A 269 3.95 -21.59 8.40
N GLY A 270 4.22 -21.24 9.67
CA GLY A 270 4.18 -22.16 10.80
C GLY A 270 2.77 -22.62 11.18
N VAL A 271 1.74 -21.81 10.91
CA VAL A 271 0.33 -22.14 11.22
C VAL A 271 -0.46 -22.64 10.02
N LEU A 272 0.11 -22.53 8.79
CA LEU A 272 -0.49 -23.10 7.59
C LEU A 272 -0.26 -24.61 7.49
N ASN A 273 -1.22 -25.33 6.88
CA ASN A 273 -1.07 -26.75 6.61
C ASN A 273 0.05 -26.98 5.60
N ARG A 274 0.80 -28.08 5.83
CA ARG A 274 1.90 -28.51 4.98
C ARG A 274 1.62 -29.90 4.44
N SER A 275 1.79 -30.10 3.14
CA SER A 275 1.88 -31.41 2.53
C SER A 275 3.33 -31.74 2.21
N VAL A 276 3.76 -32.95 2.56
CA VAL A 276 5.10 -33.43 2.25
C VAL A 276 4.97 -34.41 1.08
N GLY A 277 5.54 -34.06 -0.07
CA GLY A 277 5.55 -34.90 -1.26
C GLY A 277 6.45 -36.12 -1.10
N THR A 278 6.44 -36.99 -2.10
CA THR A 278 7.30 -38.18 -2.14
C THR A 278 8.71 -37.83 -2.61
N ARG A 279 9.72 -38.58 -2.13
CA ARG A 279 11.14 -38.40 -2.52
C ARG A 279 11.46 -38.99 -3.92
N ALA A 280 10.48 -39.20 -4.78
CA ALA A 280 10.66 -39.88 -6.06
C ALA A 280 11.58 -39.13 -7.05
N LEU A 281 11.70 -37.81 -6.92
CA LEU A 281 12.47 -36.97 -7.86
C LEU A 281 13.63 -36.19 -7.21
N SER A 282 13.79 -36.24 -5.88
CA SER A 282 14.82 -35.49 -5.15
C SER A 282 15.16 -36.19 -3.82
N SER A 283 16.40 -36.00 -3.33
CA SER A 283 16.83 -36.45 -1.99
C SER A 283 16.06 -35.78 -0.86
N GLN A 284 15.46 -34.61 -1.13
CA GLN A 284 14.58 -33.89 -0.21
C GLN A 284 13.12 -34.00 -0.70
N ALA A 285 12.20 -34.38 0.19
CA ALA A 285 10.79 -34.36 -0.12
C ALA A 285 10.31 -32.91 -0.27
N PRO A 286 9.66 -32.53 -1.38
CA PRO A 286 9.12 -31.18 -1.54
C PRO A 286 8.05 -30.93 -0.47
N VAL A 287 8.17 -29.81 0.22
CA VAL A 287 7.16 -29.32 1.17
C VAL A 287 6.32 -28.27 0.44
N ALA A 288 5.03 -28.54 0.29
CA ALA A 288 4.08 -27.58 -0.27
C ALA A 288 3.17 -27.04 0.85
N TYR A 289 3.07 -25.74 0.95
CA TYR A 289 2.10 -25.06 1.81
C TYR A 289 0.76 -24.94 1.10
N GLU A 290 -0.33 -24.88 1.87
CA GLU A 290 -1.68 -24.65 1.31
C GLU A 290 -1.78 -23.31 0.56
N ILE A 291 -1.13 -22.24 1.06
CA ILE A 291 -0.86 -21.01 0.31
C ILE A 291 0.63 -20.99 -0.04
N PRO A 292 1.01 -20.72 -1.30
CA PRO A 292 2.42 -20.62 -1.67
C PRO A 292 3.20 -19.66 -0.79
N SER A 293 4.40 -20.04 -0.36
CA SER A 293 5.24 -19.22 0.51
C SER A 293 5.53 -17.84 -0.06
N ASP A 294 5.70 -17.75 -1.39
CA ASP A 294 6.01 -16.51 -2.07
C ASP A 294 4.82 -15.54 -2.05
N VAL A 295 3.58 -16.05 -2.09
CA VAL A 295 2.35 -15.23 -1.95
C VAL A 295 2.27 -14.62 -0.55
N ILE A 296 2.57 -15.40 0.50
CA ILE A 296 2.60 -14.90 1.89
C ILE A 296 3.70 -13.86 2.07
N ARG A 297 4.92 -14.15 1.58
CA ARG A 297 6.05 -13.22 1.69
C ARG A 297 5.78 -11.91 0.96
N GLU A 298 5.23 -11.99 -0.25
CA GLU A 298 4.88 -10.80 -1.05
C GLU A 298 3.83 -9.93 -0.35
N ALA A 299 2.77 -10.53 0.20
CA ALA A 299 1.74 -9.77 0.93
C ALA A 299 2.32 -9.03 2.15
N ILE A 300 3.19 -9.69 2.91
CA ILE A 300 3.81 -9.13 4.11
C ILE A 300 4.85 -8.06 3.76
N VAL A 301 5.73 -8.33 2.79
CA VAL A 301 6.76 -7.36 2.40
C VAL A 301 6.14 -6.11 1.79
N ASN A 302 5.07 -6.25 0.99
CA ASN A 302 4.33 -5.12 0.46
C ASN A 302 3.69 -4.28 1.58
N ALA A 303 3.10 -4.92 2.60
CA ALA A 303 2.55 -4.20 3.74
C ALA A 303 3.63 -3.40 4.48
N ILE A 304 4.84 -3.94 4.65
CA ILE A 304 5.96 -3.25 5.30
C ILE A 304 6.55 -2.15 4.39
N ALA A 305 6.75 -2.43 3.10
CA ALA A 305 7.34 -1.47 2.15
C ALA A 305 6.43 -0.25 1.91
N HIS A 306 5.11 -0.46 1.89
CA HIS A 306 4.13 0.58 1.58
C HIS A 306 3.39 1.13 2.81
N ARG A 307 3.77 0.72 4.03
CA ARG A 307 3.18 1.22 5.26
C ARG A 307 3.29 2.74 5.36
N ASP A 308 2.25 3.37 5.89
CA ASP A 308 2.36 4.74 6.40
C ASP A 308 3.03 4.73 7.78
N TYR A 309 4.34 5.05 7.82
CA TYR A 309 5.11 5.07 9.06
C TYR A 309 4.81 6.29 9.95
N ALA A 310 4.07 7.28 9.47
CA ALA A 310 3.54 8.36 10.29
C ALA A 310 2.27 7.93 11.06
N SER A 311 1.62 6.86 10.65
CA SER A 311 0.46 6.28 11.34
C SER A 311 0.87 5.60 12.65
N PRO A 312 0.10 5.78 13.76
CA PRO A 312 0.32 5.06 15.01
C PRO A 312 -0.10 3.58 14.94
N ALA A 313 -0.81 3.14 13.89
CA ALA A 313 -1.22 1.75 13.73
C ALA A 313 -0.05 0.87 13.25
N ALA A 314 0.00 -0.38 13.68
CA ALA A 314 0.98 -1.38 13.26
C ALA A 314 0.45 -2.21 12.09
N VAL A 315 1.35 -2.82 11.29
CA VAL A 315 0.94 -3.87 10.35
C VAL A 315 0.39 -5.05 11.15
N GLN A 316 -0.76 -5.59 10.72
CA GLN A 316 -1.38 -6.74 11.36
C GLN A 316 -1.50 -7.89 10.36
N VAL A 317 -1.15 -9.10 10.80
CA VAL A 317 -1.28 -10.33 10.02
C VAL A 317 -2.12 -11.30 10.83
N SER A 318 -3.30 -11.63 10.32
CA SER A 318 -4.27 -12.50 10.98
C SER A 318 -4.50 -13.76 10.15
N ALA A 319 -4.09 -14.91 10.69
CA ALA A 319 -4.35 -16.22 10.10
C ALA A 319 -5.63 -16.81 10.70
N PHE A 320 -6.67 -16.95 9.89
CA PHE A 320 -7.94 -17.62 10.22
C PHE A 320 -7.97 -19.04 9.66
N ALA A 321 -9.02 -19.78 9.95
CA ALA A 321 -9.21 -21.14 9.43
C ALA A 321 -9.37 -21.18 7.89
N ASP A 322 -9.91 -20.12 7.29
CA ASP A 322 -10.28 -20.02 5.88
C ASP A 322 -9.45 -19.01 5.07
N ARG A 323 -8.71 -18.12 5.72
CA ARG A 323 -7.96 -17.03 5.07
C ARG A 323 -6.79 -16.52 5.92
N VAL A 324 -5.93 -15.77 5.26
CA VAL A 324 -4.93 -14.90 5.91
C VAL A 324 -5.22 -13.46 5.50
N GLU A 325 -5.33 -12.56 6.46
CA GLU A 325 -5.49 -11.12 6.24
C GLU A 325 -4.22 -10.37 6.62
N VAL A 326 -3.75 -9.50 5.72
CA VAL A 326 -2.64 -8.60 5.98
C VAL A 326 -3.16 -7.16 5.90
N TRP A 327 -3.19 -6.49 7.05
CA TRP A 327 -3.66 -5.13 7.23
C TRP A 327 -2.47 -4.17 7.25
N ASN A 328 -2.48 -3.22 6.34
CA ASN A 328 -1.42 -2.22 6.19
C ASN A 328 -1.97 -0.82 6.48
N PRO A 329 -1.46 -0.12 7.52
CA PRO A 329 -1.82 1.28 7.76
C PRO A 329 -1.46 2.16 6.58
N GLY A 330 -2.46 2.86 6.04
CA GLY A 330 -2.34 3.76 4.89
C GLY A 330 -3.11 3.28 3.67
N LEU A 331 -3.55 4.23 2.86
CA LEU A 331 -4.29 3.98 1.62
C LEU A 331 -3.34 3.81 0.44
N LEU A 332 -3.82 3.26 -0.66
CA LEU A 332 -3.07 3.21 -1.92
C LEU A 332 -2.75 4.64 -2.40
N PRO A 333 -1.53 4.90 -2.86
CA PRO A 333 -1.20 6.19 -3.45
C PRO A 333 -1.94 6.38 -4.79
N PRO A 334 -2.51 7.57 -5.06
CA PRO A 334 -3.07 7.86 -6.38
C PRO A 334 -2.02 7.69 -7.49
N PRO A 335 -2.38 7.14 -8.68
CA PRO A 335 -3.70 6.77 -9.15
C PRO A 335 -4.06 5.28 -8.96
N LEU A 336 -3.45 4.57 -7.99
CA LEU A 336 -3.72 3.16 -7.74
C LEU A 336 -5.07 2.96 -7.05
N THR A 337 -5.81 1.95 -7.49
CA THR A 337 -7.03 1.46 -6.86
C THR A 337 -6.95 -0.07 -6.71
N PRO A 338 -7.77 -0.71 -5.85
CA PRO A 338 -7.81 -2.16 -5.72
C PRO A 338 -8.02 -2.90 -7.06
N GLU A 339 -8.84 -2.35 -7.96
CA GLU A 339 -9.10 -2.90 -9.28
C GLU A 339 -7.88 -2.75 -10.20
N ARG A 340 -7.11 -1.67 -10.03
CA ARG A 340 -5.89 -1.44 -10.80
C ARG A 340 -4.78 -2.40 -10.43
N LEU A 341 -4.72 -2.87 -9.18
CA LEU A 341 -3.76 -3.87 -8.73
C LEU A 341 -3.93 -5.25 -9.40
N ARG A 342 -5.10 -5.51 -10.00
CA ARG A 342 -5.39 -6.73 -10.77
C ARG A 342 -4.94 -6.66 -12.23
N LYS A 343 -4.34 -5.54 -12.65
CA LYS A 343 -3.87 -5.28 -14.01
C LYS A 343 -2.41 -4.81 -13.97
N PRO A 344 -1.65 -4.93 -15.08
CA PRO A 344 -0.32 -4.35 -15.13
C PRO A 344 -0.33 -2.87 -14.74
N HIS A 345 0.52 -2.49 -13.80
CA HIS A 345 0.65 -1.13 -13.27
C HIS A 345 2.09 -0.82 -12.89
N SER A 346 2.42 0.46 -12.84
CA SER A 346 3.71 0.89 -12.33
C SER A 346 3.79 0.72 -10.82
N SER A 347 4.96 0.34 -10.31
CA SER A 347 5.23 0.33 -8.87
C SER A 347 5.35 1.77 -8.37
N ILE A 348 4.45 2.17 -7.47
CA ILE A 348 4.48 3.47 -6.81
C ILE A 348 4.76 3.22 -5.34
N ALA A 349 6.02 3.39 -4.93
CA ALA A 349 6.41 3.16 -3.56
C ALA A 349 6.03 4.37 -2.68
N ARG A 350 5.33 4.13 -1.56
CA ARG A 350 5.11 5.14 -0.52
C ARG A 350 6.42 5.51 0.17
N ASN A 351 7.30 4.52 0.34
CA ASN A 351 8.60 4.66 0.98
C ASN A 351 9.71 4.22 0.00
N PRO A 352 10.12 5.07 -0.96
CA PRO A 352 11.06 4.69 -2.01
C PRO A 352 12.43 4.26 -1.48
N ARG A 353 12.95 4.81 -0.36
CA ARG A 353 14.24 4.40 0.23
C ARG A 353 14.17 3.02 0.87
N ILE A 354 13.08 2.74 1.60
CA ILE A 354 12.83 1.41 2.17
C ILE A 354 12.65 0.39 1.03
N ALA A 355 11.85 0.73 0.02
CA ALA A 355 11.64 -0.14 -1.14
C ALA A 355 12.94 -0.40 -1.92
N GLU A 356 13.83 0.60 -2.06
CA GLU A 356 15.15 0.41 -2.66
C GLU A 356 15.99 -0.59 -1.90
N ALA A 357 16.06 -0.47 -0.58
CA ALA A 357 16.83 -1.39 0.25
C ALA A 357 16.25 -2.83 0.20
N LEU A 358 14.92 -2.97 0.22
CA LEU A 358 14.26 -4.28 0.09
C LEU A 358 14.51 -4.90 -1.29
N PHE A 359 14.51 -4.09 -2.37
CA PHE A 359 14.86 -4.54 -3.72
C PHE A 359 16.32 -5.01 -3.81
N LEU A 360 17.25 -4.22 -3.32
CA LEU A 360 18.68 -4.57 -3.33
C LEU A 360 18.95 -5.86 -2.55
N ALA A 361 18.24 -6.09 -1.46
CA ALA A 361 18.33 -7.32 -0.68
C ALA A 361 17.46 -8.48 -1.22
N ARG A 362 16.81 -8.32 -2.38
CA ARG A 362 15.96 -9.31 -3.06
C ARG A 362 14.74 -9.75 -2.23
N TYR A 363 14.13 -8.81 -1.52
CA TYR A 363 12.84 -9.03 -0.86
C TYR A 363 11.67 -8.68 -1.78
N ILE A 364 11.84 -7.72 -2.69
CA ILE A 364 10.83 -7.28 -3.66
C ILE A 364 11.42 -7.14 -5.07
N GLU A 365 10.53 -7.12 -6.08
CA GLU A 365 10.83 -6.72 -7.45
C GLU A 365 10.24 -5.33 -7.75
N LYS A 366 10.84 -4.57 -8.70
CA LYS A 366 10.41 -3.18 -9.02
C LYS A 366 9.46 -3.07 -10.21
N TYR A 367 8.99 -4.18 -10.76
CA TYR A 367 8.22 -4.16 -12.01
C TYR A 367 6.70 -3.98 -11.84
N GLY A 368 6.20 -3.79 -10.61
CA GLY A 368 4.75 -3.73 -10.35
C GLY A 368 4.02 -5.05 -10.61
N THR A 369 4.74 -6.15 -10.59
CA THR A 369 4.22 -7.50 -10.88
C THR A 369 3.88 -8.31 -9.63
N GLY A 370 4.17 -7.81 -8.43
CA GLY A 370 3.99 -8.54 -7.17
C GLY A 370 2.54 -8.96 -6.94
N THR A 371 1.57 -8.05 -7.12
CA THR A 371 0.14 -8.37 -7.00
C THR A 371 -0.33 -9.36 -8.07
N LEU A 372 0.17 -9.23 -9.29
CA LEU A 372 -0.14 -10.16 -10.39
C LEU A 372 0.49 -11.54 -10.15
N MET A 373 1.68 -11.58 -9.56
CA MET A 373 2.30 -12.84 -9.14
C MET A 373 1.46 -13.50 -8.05
N MET A 374 1.01 -12.76 -7.02
CA MET A 374 0.13 -13.31 -5.99
C MET A 374 -1.16 -13.90 -6.58
N ILE A 375 -1.80 -13.19 -7.54
CA ILE A 375 -3.00 -13.68 -8.24
C ILE A 375 -2.69 -14.97 -9.01
N ARG A 376 -1.65 -14.95 -9.85
CA ARG A 376 -1.28 -16.09 -10.70
C ARG A 376 -0.95 -17.32 -9.87
N GLU A 377 -0.10 -17.19 -8.85
CA GLU A 377 0.31 -18.31 -8.01
C GLU A 377 -0.84 -18.85 -7.16
N SER A 378 -1.73 -17.99 -6.65
CA SER A 378 -2.94 -18.45 -5.95
C SER A 378 -3.83 -19.28 -6.86
N VAL A 379 -4.13 -18.79 -8.07
CA VAL A 379 -4.96 -19.49 -9.06
C VAL A 379 -4.29 -20.80 -9.51
N ALA A 380 -2.98 -20.79 -9.77
CA ALA A 380 -2.21 -21.98 -10.14
C ALA A 380 -2.28 -23.07 -9.05
N HIS A 381 -2.41 -22.66 -7.78
CA HIS A 381 -2.60 -23.57 -6.64
C HIS A 381 -4.07 -23.85 -6.33
N SER A 382 -4.98 -23.54 -7.26
CA SER A 382 -6.43 -23.72 -7.12
C SER A 382 -7.04 -22.99 -5.92
N LEU A 383 -6.42 -21.88 -5.51
CA LEU A 383 -6.94 -20.97 -4.49
C LEU A 383 -7.71 -19.83 -5.18
N PRO A 384 -8.62 -19.16 -4.45
CA PRO A 384 -9.21 -17.93 -4.95
C PRO A 384 -8.15 -16.87 -5.18
N GLU A 385 -8.44 -15.94 -6.11
CA GLU A 385 -7.62 -14.77 -6.26
C GLU A 385 -7.55 -13.99 -4.93
N PRO A 386 -6.40 -13.43 -4.58
CA PRO A 386 -6.30 -12.49 -3.47
C PRO A 386 -7.30 -11.35 -3.59
N ASP A 387 -7.93 -10.99 -2.49
CA ASP A 387 -8.77 -9.81 -2.44
C ASP A 387 -7.99 -8.62 -1.92
N PHE A 388 -8.21 -7.45 -2.56
CA PHE A 388 -7.57 -6.19 -2.24
C PHE A 388 -8.64 -5.16 -1.96
N GLU A 389 -8.62 -4.54 -0.80
CA GLU A 389 -9.59 -3.51 -0.44
C GLU A 389 -8.98 -2.40 0.42
N GLN A 390 -9.62 -1.24 0.41
CA GLN A 390 -9.34 -0.16 1.34
C GLN A 390 -10.48 -0.11 2.36
N ARG A 391 -10.16 -0.36 3.63
CA ARG A 391 -11.12 -0.45 4.73
C ARG A 391 -10.64 0.37 5.93
N ALA A 392 -11.47 1.25 6.45
CA ALA A 392 -11.20 2.04 7.67
C ALA A 392 -9.86 2.83 7.66
N GLY A 393 -9.41 3.29 6.49
CA GLY A 393 -8.14 4.03 6.37
C GLY A 393 -6.91 3.14 6.22
N GLU A 394 -7.09 1.83 6.12
CA GLU A 394 -6.04 0.84 5.92
C GLU A 394 -6.23 0.11 4.57
N PHE A 395 -5.16 -0.45 4.04
CA PHE A 395 -5.19 -1.34 2.90
C PHE A 395 -5.11 -2.78 3.37
N VAL A 396 -6.05 -3.61 2.93
CA VAL A 396 -6.17 -5.01 3.36
C VAL A 396 -5.97 -5.95 2.18
N THR A 397 -5.07 -6.91 2.35
CA THR A 397 -4.89 -8.04 1.44
C THR A 397 -5.42 -9.30 2.09
N THR A 398 -6.39 -9.96 1.46
CA THR A 398 -6.98 -11.21 1.94
C THR A 398 -6.57 -12.37 1.02
N LEU A 399 -5.92 -13.38 1.58
CA LEU A 399 -5.48 -14.59 0.91
C LEU A 399 -6.34 -15.77 1.37
N GLY A 400 -7.11 -16.37 0.48
CA GLY A 400 -7.93 -17.56 0.80
C GLY A 400 -7.07 -18.79 1.03
N ARG A 401 -7.39 -19.59 2.07
CA ARG A 401 -6.72 -20.86 2.39
C ARG A 401 -7.33 -22.05 1.67
N ASP A 402 -8.58 -21.93 1.28
CA ASP A 402 -9.27 -22.95 0.49
C ASP A 402 -10.10 -22.28 -0.64
N TRP A 403 -10.44 -23.07 -1.64
CA TRP A 403 -11.22 -22.60 -2.78
C TRP A 403 -12.72 -22.38 -2.46
N LEU A 404 -13.20 -22.89 -1.32
CA LEU A 404 -14.60 -22.80 -0.88
C LEU A 404 -14.86 -21.51 -0.06
N THR A 405 -14.60 -20.36 -0.64
CA THR A 405 -14.94 -19.06 -0.02
C THR A 405 -16.47 -18.90 0.06
N GLU A 406 -16.95 -18.00 0.92
CA GLU A 406 -18.39 -17.68 1.01
C GLU A 406 -18.99 -17.30 -0.35
N LYS A 407 -18.22 -16.56 -1.17
CA LYS A 407 -18.60 -16.18 -2.53
C LYS A 407 -18.81 -17.40 -3.43
N VAL A 408 -17.90 -18.39 -3.36
CA VAL A 408 -18.03 -19.65 -4.09
C VAL A 408 -19.20 -20.45 -3.56
N LEU A 409 -19.33 -20.59 -2.24
CA LEU A 409 -20.44 -21.33 -1.61
C LEU A 409 -21.81 -20.73 -1.96
N ALA A 410 -21.92 -19.39 -2.06
CA ALA A 410 -23.15 -18.72 -2.48
C ALA A 410 -23.51 -19.06 -3.93
N GLY A 411 -22.53 -19.19 -4.84
CA GLY A 411 -22.73 -19.54 -6.25
C GLY A 411 -23.08 -21.03 -6.48
N LEU A 412 -22.76 -21.91 -5.51
CA LEU A 412 -22.99 -23.37 -5.67
C LEU A 412 -24.42 -23.82 -5.38
N GLY A 413 -25.34 -22.91 -4.98
CA GLY A 413 -26.74 -23.24 -4.71
C GLY A 413 -26.90 -24.26 -3.57
N LEU A 414 -26.09 -24.16 -2.52
CA LEU A 414 -26.18 -25.02 -1.34
C LEU A 414 -27.28 -24.55 -0.41
N ASN A 415 -28.02 -25.52 0.16
CA ASN A 415 -28.94 -25.21 1.26
C ASN A 415 -28.18 -24.97 2.56
N GLU A 416 -28.88 -24.43 3.60
CA GLU A 416 -28.27 -24.04 4.86
C GLU A 416 -27.56 -25.20 5.58
N ARG A 417 -28.18 -26.40 5.61
CA ARG A 417 -27.56 -27.60 6.20
C ARG A 417 -26.27 -28.01 5.50
N GLN A 418 -26.23 -27.89 4.17
CA GLN A 418 -25.05 -28.22 3.37
C GLN A 418 -23.93 -27.21 3.64
N ARG A 419 -24.25 -25.90 3.80
CA ARG A 419 -23.28 -24.88 4.20
C ARG A 419 -22.71 -25.14 5.60
N GLN A 420 -23.58 -25.46 6.56
CA GLN A 420 -23.15 -25.85 7.91
C GLN A 420 -22.21 -27.07 7.90
N ALA A 421 -22.51 -28.08 7.07
CA ALA A 421 -21.65 -29.25 6.94
C ALA A 421 -20.27 -28.91 6.38
N VAL A 422 -20.20 -28.00 5.39
CA VAL A 422 -18.92 -27.50 4.86
C VAL A 422 -18.16 -26.73 5.95
N ALA A 423 -18.81 -25.87 6.71
CA ALA A 423 -18.20 -25.15 7.81
C ALA A 423 -17.62 -26.09 8.89
N VAL A 424 -18.37 -27.12 9.28
CA VAL A 424 -17.90 -28.15 10.22
C VAL A 424 -16.70 -28.91 9.65
N ALA A 425 -16.74 -29.29 8.37
CA ALA A 425 -15.64 -30.00 7.73
C ALA A 425 -14.37 -29.13 7.60
N LYS A 426 -14.51 -27.82 7.38
CA LYS A 426 -13.39 -26.86 7.37
C LYS A 426 -12.66 -26.82 8.72
N ILE A 427 -13.42 -26.74 9.80
CA ILE A 427 -12.86 -26.62 11.17
C ILE A 427 -12.28 -27.97 11.65
N ALA A 428 -13.02 -29.07 11.45
CA ALA A 428 -12.66 -30.38 11.97
C ALA A 428 -11.77 -31.21 11.01
N GLY A 429 -11.48 -30.70 9.80
CA GLY A 429 -10.74 -31.40 8.76
C GLY A 429 -11.53 -32.54 8.09
N ARG A 430 -12.62 -33.00 8.70
CA ARG A 430 -13.52 -34.08 8.17
C ARG A 430 -14.90 -33.97 8.81
N ILE A 431 -15.89 -34.58 8.14
CA ILE A 431 -17.22 -34.73 8.68
C ILE A 431 -17.71 -36.17 8.48
N THR A 432 -18.38 -36.74 9.48
CA THR A 432 -19.07 -38.04 9.41
C THR A 432 -20.57 -37.81 9.27
N ASN A 433 -21.32 -38.86 8.88
CA ASN A 433 -22.79 -38.79 8.84
C ASN A 433 -23.37 -38.41 10.22
N THR A 434 -22.81 -38.94 11.30
CA THR A 434 -23.23 -38.60 12.68
C THR A 434 -22.95 -37.13 13.02
N ALA A 435 -21.76 -36.65 12.70
CA ALA A 435 -21.42 -35.23 12.91
C ALA A 435 -22.30 -34.28 12.09
N TYR A 436 -22.65 -34.66 10.85
CA TYR A 436 -23.61 -33.94 10.02
C TYR A 436 -24.98 -33.83 10.72
N GLN A 437 -25.53 -34.95 11.22
CA GLN A 437 -26.83 -34.97 11.91
C GLN A 437 -26.80 -34.12 13.18
N GLN A 438 -25.72 -34.19 13.95
CA GLN A 438 -25.54 -33.34 15.17
C GLN A 438 -25.48 -31.85 14.83
N ALA A 439 -24.75 -31.47 13.79
CA ALA A 439 -24.57 -30.07 13.41
C ALA A 439 -25.82 -29.45 12.80
N THR A 440 -26.65 -30.27 12.08
CA THR A 440 -27.75 -29.73 11.26
C THR A 440 -29.14 -30.14 11.75
N ALA A 441 -29.22 -30.95 12.82
CA ALA A 441 -30.45 -31.60 13.31
C ALA A 441 -31.21 -32.41 12.23
N ALA A 442 -30.52 -32.84 11.18
CA ALA A 442 -31.12 -33.60 10.05
C ALA A 442 -31.26 -35.09 10.38
N SER A 443 -32.27 -35.72 9.79
CA SER A 443 -32.42 -37.19 9.84
C SER A 443 -31.28 -37.87 9.10
N ARG A 444 -30.99 -39.14 9.45
CA ARG A 444 -29.95 -39.93 8.78
C ARG A 444 -30.14 -40.04 7.25
N PRO A 445 -31.35 -40.30 6.70
CA PRO A 445 -31.55 -40.30 5.25
C PRO A 445 -31.26 -38.95 4.60
N THR A 446 -31.63 -37.84 5.24
CA THR A 446 -31.35 -36.49 4.76
C THR A 446 -29.85 -36.20 4.75
N ALA A 447 -29.13 -36.61 5.81
CA ALA A 447 -27.68 -36.44 5.90
C ALA A 447 -26.94 -37.22 4.78
N ILE A 448 -27.39 -38.47 4.50
CA ILE A 448 -26.82 -39.26 3.41
C ILE A 448 -27.03 -38.59 2.06
N ARG A 449 -28.25 -38.06 1.80
CA ARG A 449 -28.57 -37.35 0.55
C ARG A 449 -27.76 -36.06 0.40
N ASP A 450 -27.72 -35.24 1.43
CA ASP A 450 -27.00 -33.97 1.39
C ASP A 450 -25.49 -34.20 1.21
N LEU A 451 -24.90 -35.18 1.91
CA LEU A 451 -23.48 -35.56 1.73
C LEU A 451 -23.20 -36.11 0.32
N ALA A 452 -24.13 -36.89 -0.25
CA ALA A 452 -23.99 -37.37 -1.64
C ALA A 452 -24.04 -36.21 -2.65
N ILE A 453 -24.90 -35.21 -2.44
CA ILE A 453 -24.95 -33.98 -3.26
C ILE A 453 -23.65 -33.21 -3.17
N LEU A 454 -23.08 -33.05 -1.95
CA LEU A 454 -21.79 -32.36 -1.76
C LEU A 454 -20.65 -33.10 -2.46
N VAL A 455 -20.68 -34.43 -2.48
CA VAL A 455 -19.72 -35.25 -3.27
C VAL A 455 -19.93 -35.05 -4.77
N ALA A 456 -21.19 -35.13 -5.24
CA ALA A 456 -21.51 -34.93 -6.65
C ALA A 456 -21.13 -33.52 -7.17
N LYS A 457 -21.21 -32.50 -6.31
CA LYS A 457 -20.77 -31.13 -6.61
C LYS A 457 -19.24 -30.94 -6.49
N GLY A 458 -18.48 -32.03 -6.21
CA GLY A 458 -17.03 -31.93 -6.05
C GLY A 458 -16.55 -31.17 -4.81
N ILE A 459 -17.43 -30.93 -3.82
CA ILE A 459 -17.08 -30.23 -2.58
C ILE A 459 -16.44 -31.18 -1.59
N PHE A 460 -16.96 -32.40 -1.50
CA PHE A 460 -16.45 -33.43 -0.62
C PHE A 460 -15.89 -34.64 -1.38
N VAL A 461 -14.88 -35.28 -0.80
CA VAL A 461 -14.42 -36.59 -1.17
C VAL A 461 -14.78 -37.56 -0.06
N ARG A 462 -15.46 -38.65 -0.42
CA ARG A 462 -15.75 -39.76 0.52
C ARG A 462 -14.50 -40.58 0.76
N ARG A 463 -14.17 -40.84 2.01
CA ARG A 463 -13.06 -41.65 2.47
C ARG A 463 -13.58 -42.76 3.37
N GLY A 464 -12.87 -43.88 3.42
CA GLY A 464 -13.26 -45.06 4.21
C GLY A 464 -14.41 -45.85 3.63
N ALA A 465 -14.72 -47.00 4.24
CA ALA A 465 -15.76 -47.92 3.78
C ALA A 465 -16.84 -48.13 4.85
N ALA A 466 -18.08 -48.35 4.42
CA ALA A 466 -19.22 -48.69 5.25
C ALA A 466 -19.37 -47.81 6.52
N ARG A 467 -19.26 -48.38 7.71
CA ARG A 467 -19.48 -47.69 8.99
C ARG A 467 -18.37 -46.69 9.36
N SER A 468 -17.17 -46.81 8.77
CA SER A 468 -16.04 -45.87 8.99
C SER A 468 -15.97 -44.75 7.94
N ALA A 469 -17.00 -44.60 7.10
CA ALA A 469 -17.02 -43.55 6.08
C ALA A 469 -17.03 -42.16 6.69
N TYR A 470 -16.13 -41.31 6.20
CA TYR A 470 -16.06 -39.89 6.50
C TYR A 470 -15.83 -39.09 5.22
N TYR A 471 -16.06 -37.81 5.27
CA TYR A 471 -15.95 -36.91 4.12
C TYR A 471 -14.95 -35.80 4.46
N THR A 472 -14.04 -35.53 3.52
CA THR A 472 -13.08 -34.42 3.59
C THR A 472 -13.41 -33.45 2.48
N ILE A 473 -13.02 -32.17 2.65
CA ILE A 473 -13.10 -31.20 1.57
C ILE A 473 -12.23 -31.71 0.41
N ALA A 474 -12.76 -31.61 -0.80
CA ALA A 474 -12.06 -32.01 -2.01
C ALA A 474 -10.91 -31.04 -2.28
N ASP A 475 -9.71 -31.57 -2.54
CA ASP A 475 -8.61 -30.77 -3.06
C ASP A 475 -8.87 -30.51 -4.55
N LYS A 476 -9.17 -29.28 -4.91
CA LYS A 476 -9.50 -28.90 -6.29
C LYS A 476 -8.37 -29.19 -7.27
N ARG A 477 -7.12 -29.25 -6.79
CA ARG A 477 -5.95 -29.63 -7.58
C ARG A 477 -6.05 -31.07 -8.12
N LEU A 478 -6.55 -31.98 -7.30
CA LEU A 478 -6.74 -33.39 -7.70
C LEU A 478 -7.94 -33.60 -8.63
N ILE A 479 -8.90 -32.65 -8.65
CA ILE A 479 -10.08 -32.68 -9.52
C ILE A 479 -9.72 -32.18 -10.91
N ASN A 480 -8.94 -31.09 -11.00
CA ASN A 480 -8.49 -30.52 -12.26
C ASN A 480 -7.56 -31.48 -13.01
N ASP A 481 -6.60 -32.12 -12.32
CA ASP A 481 -5.73 -33.14 -12.93
C ASP A 481 -6.51 -34.33 -13.47
N SER A 482 -7.61 -34.74 -12.81
CA SER A 482 -8.47 -35.83 -13.28
C SER A 482 -9.38 -35.43 -14.44
N ASN A 483 -9.79 -34.17 -14.54
CA ASN A 483 -10.57 -33.64 -15.66
C ASN A 483 -9.70 -33.36 -16.88
N ASP A 484 -8.52 -32.78 -16.71
CA ASP A 484 -7.53 -32.57 -17.79
C ASP A 484 -7.09 -33.92 -18.40
N SER A 485 -6.93 -34.95 -17.56
CA SER A 485 -6.62 -36.29 -18.00
C SER A 485 -7.79 -36.98 -18.75
N ARG A 486 -9.03 -36.63 -18.40
CA ARG A 486 -10.23 -37.14 -19.09
C ARG A 486 -10.51 -36.39 -20.40
N GLU A 487 -10.28 -35.08 -20.45
CA GLU A 487 -10.39 -34.31 -21.68
C GLU A 487 -9.33 -34.71 -22.69
N ARG A 488 -8.07 -34.89 -22.27
CA ARG A 488 -7.00 -35.44 -23.14
C ARG A 488 -7.24 -36.88 -23.59
N ALA A 489 -7.88 -37.70 -22.76
CA ALA A 489 -8.28 -39.07 -23.15
C ALA A 489 -9.45 -39.02 -24.13
N GLY A 490 -10.42 -38.11 -23.96
CA GLY A 490 -11.53 -37.90 -24.88
C GLY A 490 -11.14 -37.31 -26.23
N GLU A 491 -10.16 -36.40 -26.26
CA GLU A 491 -9.59 -35.85 -27.50
C GLU A 491 -8.81 -36.92 -28.28
N ASN A 492 -8.02 -37.77 -27.61
CA ASN A 492 -7.31 -38.87 -28.23
C ASN A 492 -8.26 -39.96 -28.78
N GLU A 493 -9.40 -40.25 -28.10
CA GLU A 493 -10.41 -41.14 -28.64
C GLU A 493 -11.16 -40.57 -29.85
N SER A 494 -11.43 -39.26 -29.86
CA SER A 494 -12.06 -38.57 -31.00
C SER A 494 -11.12 -38.47 -32.20
N GLU A 495 -9.83 -38.22 -32.01
CA GLU A 495 -8.82 -38.23 -33.08
C GLU A 495 -8.60 -39.63 -33.63
N MET A 496 -8.55 -40.69 -32.77
CA MET A 496 -8.43 -42.06 -33.21
C MET A 496 -9.69 -42.53 -33.96
N THR A 497 -10.87 -42.05 -33.59
CA THR A 497 -12.12 -42.33 -34.27
C THR A 497 -12.18 -41.64 -35.64
N GLN A 498 -11.70 -40.39 -35.75
CA GLN A 498 -11.62 -39.68 -37.03
C GLN A 498 -10.55 -40.30 -37.97
N MET A 499 -9.38 -40.69 -37.45
CA MET A 499 -8.39 -41.45 -38.26
C MET A 499 -8.90 -42.80 -38.76
N THR A 500 -9.69 -43.48 -37.95
CA THR A 500 -10.28 -44.78 -38.33
C THR A 500 -11.39 -44.63 -39.37
N GLN A 501 -12.16 -43.56 -39.37
CA GLN A 501 -13.13 -43.21 -40.39
C GLN A 501 -12.49 -42.71 -41.68
N ALA A 502 -11.39 -41.95 -41.61
CA ALA A 502 -10.62 -41.51 -42.78
C ALA A 502 -9.95 -42.68 -43.52
N HIS A 503 -9.55 -43.76 -42.81
CA HIS A 503 -9.00 -44.98 -43.43
C HIS A 503 -10.06 -45.89 -44.05
N ARG A 504 -11.33 -45.81 -43.64
CA ARG A 504 -12.45 -46.56 -44.27
C ARG A 504 -13.04 -45.86 -45.50
N GLY A 505 -12.83 -44.59 -45.69
CA GLY A 505 -13.33 -43.81 -46.84
C GLY A 505 -12.46 -43.87 -48.09
N ASN A 506 -11.24 -44.46 -48.04
CA ASN A 506 -10.30 -44.47 -49.17
C ASN A 506 -10.10 -45.84 -49.86
N SER A 507 -10.97 -46.80 -49.63
CA SER A 507 -10.87 -48.15 -50.23
C SER A 507 -11.87 -48.46 -51.37
N GLU A 508 -12.61 -47.49 -51.85
CA GLU A 508 -13.45 -47.63 -53.05
C GLU A 508 -13.15 -46.51 -54.03
N ASN A 509 -12.20 -46.74 -54.93
CA ASN A 509 -12.12 -46.30 -56.33
C ASN A 509 -10.68 -46.29 -56.86
N THR A 510 -10.23 -47.36 -57.49
CA THR A 510 -9.20 -47.29 -58.52
C THR A 510 -9.43 -48.35 -59.58
N PRO A 511 -9.58 -48.01 -60.88
CA PRO A 511 -9.71 -49.03 -61.97
C PRO A 511 -8.32 -49.56 -62.36
N ARG A 512 -8.32 -50.91 -62.56
CA ARG A 512 -7.21 -51.68 -63.13
C ARG A 512 -6.73 -51.12 -64.50
N LYS A 513 -5.42 -50.92 -64.67
CA LYS A 513 -4.76 -51.02 -65.97
C LYS A 513 -3.48 -51.90 -65.88
N ARG A 514 -3.37 -52.74 -66.97
CA ARG A 514 -2.46 -53.84 -67.20
C ARG A 514 -0.97 -53.45 -67.31
N ALA A 515 -0.21 -54.49 -67.05
CA ALA A 515 1.22 -54.69 -67.18
C ALA A 515 1.89 -54.29 -68.52
N THR A 516 3.18 -53.96 -68.46
CA THR A 516 4.21 -54.50 -69.37
C THR A 516 5.62 -54.28 -68.75
N ASN A 517 6.32 -55.43 -68.69
CA ASN A 517 7.72 -55.77 -68.84
C ASN A 517 8.89 -54.79 -68.46
N ALA A 518 9.76 -55.41 -67.72
CA ALA A 518 11.19 -55.22 -67.42
C ALA A 518 12.08 -54.88 -68.63
N PRO A 519 13.45 -54.66 -68.55
CA PRO A 519 14.39 -55.24 -67.59
C PRO A 519 15.67 -54.40 -67.20
N ASN A 520 16.42 -54.99 -66.24
CA ASN A 520 17.89 -54.98 -66.07
C ASN A 520 18.70 -53.70 -65.65
N GLY A 521 19.19 -53.68 -64.46
CA GLY A 521 20.50 -53.74 -63.85
C GLY A 521 21.55 -52.63 -64.18
N PRO A 522 22.71 -52.49 -63.56
CA PRO A 522 23.29 -53.28 -62.46
C PRO A 522 23.98 -52.49 -61.31
N ARG A 523 24.33 -53.23 -60.30
CA ARG A 523 25.23 -53.02 -59.15
C ARG A 523 26.43 -52.07 -59.33
N ARG A 524 26.81 -51.32 -58.23
CA ARG A 524 28.17 -51.18 -57.63
C ARG A 524 28.03 -50.49 -56.27
N ARG A 525 28.37 -51.14 -55.19
CA ARG A 525 29.57 -51.39 -54.41
C ARG A 525 30.31 -50.15 -53.86
N LYS A 526 30.31 -50.10 -52.52
CA LYS A 526 31.43 -49.83 -51.58
C LYS A 526 32.10 -48.46 -51.55
N LYS A 527 32.21 -47.87 -50.32
CA LYS A 527 33.37 -47.83 -49.39
C LYS A 527 33.00 -46.78 -48.32
N LYS A 528 32.99 -47.06 -47.03
CA LYS A 528 34.07 -47.09 -46.02
C LYS A 528 35.02 -45.88 -46.02
N GLY A 529 35.10 -45.23 -44.83
CA GLY A 529 36.15 -44.37 -44.33
C GLY A 529 35.47 -43.17 -43.64
N GLY A 530 35.63 -42.85 -42.40
CA GLY A 530 36.66 -43.13 -41.41
C GLY A 530 37.38 -41.84 -41.04
N LEU A 531 37.25 -41.42 -39.78
CA LEU A 531 38.11 -40.57 -38.97
C LEU A 531 38.43 -39.12 -39.46
N ALA A 532 38.04 -38.12 -38.71
CA ALA A 532 38.84 -37.43 -37.69
C ALA A 532 37.89 -36.58 -36.83
#